data_d80011e3ba9873069298fb20fb1fe8f9
#
_entry.id   d80011e3ba9873069298fb20fb1fe8f9
#
_cell.length_a   1.000
_cell.length_b   1.000
_cell.length_c   1.000
_cell.angle_alpha   90.00
_cell.angle_beta   90.00
_cell.angle_gamma   90.00
#
_symmetry.space_group_name_H-M   'P 1'
#
loop_
_entity.id
_entity.type
_entity.pdbx_description
1 polymer ?
#
loop_
_entity_poly.entity_id
_entity_poly.type
_entity_poly.pdbx_seq_one_letter_code
_entity_poly.pdbx_strand_id
1 'polypeptide(L)'
;MHKSVLSLVCCLFFFLSCQEEIETMPNGSLNIVLTDEAAVTRTLPEALSDELRQQFTIELLRDREGTIVPEYKGALRDFGDQRVFKVGSYQLKAYLGENPSLALDAPYYYGEVQDIAIEKGKATTVTVGCKVANALATFEIVNQEVFDKRLKDYYVEVSAGGEAVTWKPGDATHPYFKAGGRVTMALIGTSVETGQEGSYALNPIETVKAGVKYNYKLSMKASNVSLEVTTETQQEPITINETVPDSWLPKAKVFS
;
A
#
# COMPACT_ATOMS: atom_id res chain seq x y z
N MET A 1 -24.91 -81.97 -60.55
CA MET A 1 -25.97 -81.11 -60.12
C MET A 1 -25.79 -80.78 -58.65
N HIS A 2 -25.07 -79.75 -58.22
CA HIS A 2 -25.03 -79.26 -56.84
C HIS A 2 -25.00 -77.74 -56.83
N LYS A 3 -26.02 -77.12 -56.29
CA LYS A 3 -26.16 -75.69 -56.08
C LYS A 3 -25.51 -75.33 -54.77
N SER A 4 -24.42 -74.60 -54.80
CA SER A 4 -23.80 -73.93 -53.61
C SER A 4 -24.52 -72.61 -53.33
N VAL A 5 -25.09 -72.55 -52.19
CA VAL A 5 -25.67 -71.27 -51.65
C VAL A 5 -24.57 -70.57 -50.87
N LEU A 6 -24.13 -69.41 -51.39
CA LEU A 6 -23.15 -68.57 -50.72
C LEU A 6 -23.88 -67.67 -49.74
N SER A 7 -23.72 -67.92 -48.45
CA SER A 7 -24.29 -67.11 -47.37
C SER A 7 -23.39 -65.89 -47.14
N LEU A 8 -23.88 -64.69 -47.49
CA LEU A 8 -23.23 -63.42 -47.27
C LEU A 8 -23.50 -62.96 -45.82
N VAL A 9 -22.53 -63.15 -44.92
CA VAL A 9 -22.60 -62.63 -43.56
C VAL A 9 -22.20 -61.15 -43.60
N CYS A 10 -23.15 -60.25 -43.44
CA CYS A 10 -22.97 -58.83 -43.36
C CYS A 10 -22.58 -58.45 -41.92
N CYS A 11 -21.29 -58.29 -41.63
CA CYS A 11 -20.80 -57.79 -40.35
C CYS A 11 -21.08 -56.27 -40.25
N LEU A 12 -22.19 -55.91 -39.59
CA LEU A 12 -22.43 -54.52 -39.17
C LEU A 12 -21.45 -54.18 -38.03
N PHE A 13 -20.36 -53.52 -38.33
CA PHE A 13 -19.53 -52.84 -37.33
C PHE A 13 -20.29 -51.57 -36.87
N PHE A 14 -20.95 -51.68 -35.73
CA PHE A 14 -21.36 -50.51 -34.98
C PHE A 14 -20.10 -49.83 -34.45
N PHE A 15 -19.64 -48.77 -35.13
CA PHE A 15 -18.70 -47.82 -34.54
C PHE A 15 -19.52 -47.04 -33.49
N LEU A 16 -19.44 -47.49 -32.23
CA LEU A 16 -19.72 -46.65 -31.08
C LEU A 16 -18.61 -45.61 -31.05
N SER A 17 -18.87 -44.49 -31.77
CA SER A 17 -18.11 -43.25 -31.54
C SER A 17 -18.49 -42.80 -30.14
N CYS A 18 -17.66 -43.11 -29.15
CA CYS A 18 -17.63 -42.35 -27.92
C CYS A 18 -17.17 -40.94 -28.33
N GLN A 19 -18.12 -40.03 -28.63
CA GLN A 19 -17.88 -38.62 -28.48
C GLN A 19 -17.63 -38.44 -26.97
N GLU A 20 -16.35 -38.31 -26.59
CA GLU A 20 -16.02 -37.61 -25.37
C GLU A 20 -16.62 -36.23 -25.55
N GLU A 21 -17.77 -36.00 -24.92
CA GLU A 21 -18.24 -34.63 -24.65
C GLU A 21 -17.09 -33.99 -23.87
N ILE A 22 -16.26 -33.20 -24.54
CA ILE A 22 -15.40 -32.23 -23.89
C ILE A 22 -16.39 -31.34 -23.16
N GLU A 23 -16.61 -31.62 -21.88
CA GLU A 23 -17.33 -30.73 -20.98
C GLU A 23 -16.59 -29.39 -21.05
N THR A 24 -17.05 -28.53 -21.94
CA THR A 24 -16.61 -27.13 -21.97
C THR A 24 -17.05 -26.56 -20.63
N MET A 25 -16.08 -26.46 -19.70
CA MET A 25 -16.37 -25.93 -18.38
C MET A 25 -17.12 -24.62 -18.55
N PRO A 26 -18.25 -24.44 -17.85
CA PRO A 26 -19.06 -23.25 -18.01
C PRO A 26 -18.24 -22.01 -17.64
N ASN A 27 -18.30 -21.02 -18.49
CA ASN A 27 -17.59 -19.76 -18.32
C ASN A 27 -18.58 -18.60 -18.11
N GLY A 28 -18.12 -17.58 -17.40
CA GLY A 28 -18.73 -16.27 -17.32
C GLY A 28 -17.71 -15.18 -17.65
N SER A 29 -18.12 -13.93 -17.71
CA SER A 29 -17.22 -12.81 -17.94
C SER A 29 -17.12 -11.88 -16.73
N LEU A 30 -15.98 -11.21 -16.58
CA LEU A 30 -15.68 -10.29 -15.49
C LEU A 30 -15.23 -8.94 -16.03
N ASN A 31 -15.85 -7.87 -15.51
CA ASN A 31 -15.41 -6.49 -15.66
C ASN A 31 -14.90 -5.99 -14.30
N ILE A 32 -13.86 -5.16 -14.31
CA ILE A 32 -13.29 -4.56 -13.11
C ILE A 32 -13.39 -3.04 -13.21
N VAL A 33 -13.93 -2.42 -12.18
CA VAL A 33 -13.99 -0.96 -12.00
C VAL A 33 -13.25 -0.60 -10.73
N LEU A 34 -12.20 0.22 -10.85
CA LEU A 34 -11.51 0.78 -9.69
C LEU A 34 -12.11 2.12 -9.32
N THR A 35 -12.42 2.30 -8.05
CA THR A 35 -12.88 3.57 -7.50
C THR A 35 -11.93 4.00 -6.37
N ASP A 36 -11.83 5.31 -6.15
CA ASP A 36 -11.26 5.82 -4.92
C ASP A 36 -12.25 5.53 -3.79
N GLU A 37 -11.82 4.77 -2.80
CA GLU A 37 -12.51 4.78 -1.53
C GLU A 37 -12.16 6.10 -0.87
N ALA A 38 -13.05 7.09 -1.02
CA ALA A 38 -12.82 8.50 -0.81
C ALA A 38 -11.86 8.75 0.37
N ALA A 39 -10.69 9.26 0.07
CA ALA A 39 -9.90 9.99 1.03
C ALA A 39 -10.72 11.23 1.42
N VAL A 40 -11.45 11.15 2.52
CA VAL A 40 -12.25 12.26 3.06
C VAL A 40 -11.37 13.45 3.48
N THR A 41 -10.05 13.30 3.44
CA THR A 41 -9.08 14.35 3.76
C THR A 41 -8.24 14.73 2.55
N ARG A 42 -8.32 15.99 2.16
CA ARG A 42 -7.61 16.64 1.04
C ARG A 42 -6.07 16.70 1.16
N THR A 43 -5.45 15.86 1.96
CA THR A 43 -4.02 15.93 2.31
C THR A 43 -3.23 14.64 2.01
N LEU A 44 -3.88 13.61 1.49
CA LEU A 44 -3.21 12.47 0.87
C LEU A 44 -3.00 12.73 -0.63
N PRO A 45 -2.14 11.98 -1.32
CA PRO A 45 -1.91 12.16 -2.75
C PRO A 45 -3.22 12.30 -3.52
N GLU A 46 -3.21 13.12 -4.56
CA GLU A 46 -4.38 13.48 -5.38
C GLU A 46 -5.26 12.26 -5.70
N ALA A 47 -6.56 12.52 -5.90
CA ALA A 47 -7.50 11.51 -6.38
C ALA A 47 -6.89 10.74 -7.56
N LEU A 48 -7.04 9.41 -7.55
CA LEU A 48 -6.48 8.55 -8.59
C LEU A 48 -6.97 8.99 -9.96
N SER A 49 -6.06 9.47 -10.81
CA SER A 49 -6.41 9.77 -12.21
C SER A 49 -6.75 8.47 -12.96
N ASP A 50 -7.45 8.59 -14.08
CA ASP A 50 -7.77 7.42 -14.90
C ASP A 50 -6.50 6.73 -15.43
N GLU A 51 -5.45 7.52 -15.77
CA GLU A 51 -4.16 6.99 -16.19
C GLU A 51 -3.49 6.19 -15.06
N LEU A 52 -3.60 6.67 -13.82
CA LEU A 52 -3.02 6.00 -12.68
C LEU A 52 -3.77 4.70 -12.35
N ARG A 53 -5.12 4.70 -12.46
CA ARG A 53 -5.93 3.49 -12.29
C ARG A 53 -5.53 2.38 -13.26
N GLN A 54 -5.21 2.72 -14.50
CA GLN A 54 -4.79 1.74 -15.52
C GLN A 54 -3.45 1.05 -15.19
N GLN A 55 -2.66 1.61 -14.29
CA GLN A 55 -1.37 1.04 -13.86
C GLN A 55 -1.48 0.07 -12.69
N PHE A 56 -2.65 0.00 -12.03
CA PHE A 56 -2.85 -0.94 -10.92
C PHE A 56 -2.61 -2.37 -11.37
N THR A 57 -1.90 -3.11 -10.54
CA THR A 57 -1.82 -4.56 -10.67
C THR A 57 -3.09 -5.18 -10.14
N ILE A 58 -3.73 -5.98 -10.99
CA ILE A 58 -4.89 -6.79 -10.64
C ILE A 58 -4.42 -8.22 -10.41
N GLU A 59 -4.79 -8.80 -9.28
CA GLU A 59 -4.55 -10.20 -8.97
C GLU A 59 -5.90 -10.87 -8.69
N LEU A 60 -6.34 -11.74 -9.61
CA LEU A 60 -7.58 -12.51 -9.50
C LEU A 60 -7.24 -13.91 -9.04
N LEU A 61 -7.80 -14.31 -7.92
CA LEU A 61 -7.59 -15.59 -7.25
C LEU A 61 -8.90 -16.37 -7.27
N ARG A 62 -8.86 -17.66 -7.60
CA ARG A 62 -10.01 -18.54 -7.58
C ARG A 62 -9.94 -19.48 -6.39
N ASP A 63 -11.06 -19.63 -5.69
CA ASP A 63 -11.22 -20.71 -4.72
C ASP A 63 -11.54 -22.03 -5.47
N ARG A 64 -10.70 -23.03 -5.29
CA ARG A 64 -10.90 -24.38 -5.77
C ARG A 64 -10.96 -25.32 -4.56
N GLU A 65 -12.16 -25.55 -4.06
CA GLU A 65 -12.39 -26.47 -2.94
C GLU A 65 -11.55 -26.13 -1.70
N GLY A 66 -11.48 -24.85 -1.34
CA GLY A 66 -10.69 -24.35 -0.21
C GLY A 66 -9.21 -24.08 -0.55
N THR A 67 -8.78 -24.29 -1.79
CA THR A 67 -7.44 -23.93 -2.25
C THR A 67 -7.49 -22.71 -3.14
N ILE A 68 -6.81 -21.65 -2.73
CA ILE A 68 -6.73 -20.39 -3.49
C ILE A 68 -5.64 -20.52 -4.55
N VAL A 69 -6.02 -20.36 -5.82
CA VAL A 69 -5.10 -20.42 -6.97
C VAL A 69 -5.18 -19.13 -7.79
N PRO A 70 -4.03 -18.62 -8.27
CA PRO A 70 -4.02 -17.45 -9.14
C PRO A 70 -4.57 -17.80 -10.53
N GLU A 71 -5.52 -17.01 -11.01
CA GLU A 71 -6.09 -17.13 -12.37
C GLU A 71 -5.65 -15.99 -13.29
N TYR A 72 -5.32 -14.82 -12.72
CA TYR A 72 -4.78 -13.68 -13.44
C TYR A 72 -3.91 -12.80 -12.53
N LYS A 73 -2.82 -12.28 -13.09
CA LYS A 73 -2.03 -11.20 -12.48
C LYS A 73 -1.42 -10.33 -13.58
N GLY A 74 -1.73 -9.04 -13.56
CA GLY A 74 -1.23 -8.09 -14.55
C GLY A 74 -1.80 -6.70 -14.34
N ALA A 75 -1.40 -5.73 -15.16
CA ALA A 75 -1.94 -4.38 -15.09
C ALA A 75 -3.42 -4.35 -15.51
N LEU A 76 -4.20 -3.43 -14.93
CA LEU A 76 -5.62 -3.27 -15.27
C LEU A 76 -5.81 -2.98 -16.76
N ARG A 77 -4.96 -2.13 -17.37
CA ARG A 77 -4.98 -1.84 -18.81
C ARG A 77 -4.87 -3.08 -19.70
N ASP A 78 -4.23 -4.15 -19.21
CA ASP A 78 -4.03 -5.39 -19.95
C ASP A 78 -5.12 -6.44 -19.63
N PHE A 79 -6.01 -6.13 -18.68
CA PHE A 79 -7.10 -7.02 -18.30
C PHE A 79 -8.14 -7.14 -19.40
N GLY A 80 -8.49 -6.03 -20.05
CA GLY A 80 -9.51 -5.96 -21.10
C GLY A 80 -10.95 -6.03 -20.56
N ASP A 81 -11.89 -5.70 -21.43
CA ASP A 81 -13.31 -5.75 -21.10
C ASP A 81 -13.86 -7.17 -21.21
N GLN A 82 -14.77 -7.54 -20.30
CA GLN A 82 -15.49 -8.81 -20.30
C GLN A 82 -14.59 -10.05 -20.44
N ARG A 83 -13.45 -10.06 -19.75
CA ARG A 83 -12.56 -11.21 -19.77
C ARG A 83 -13.26 -12.46 -19.22
N VAL A 84 -13.06 -13.58 -19.92
CA VAL A 84 -13.77 -14.84 -19.65
C VAL A 84 -13.00 -15.67 -18.64
N PHE A 85 -13.70 -16.17 -17.62
CA PHE A 85 -13.18 -17.05 -16.57
C PHE A 85 -14.13 -18.23 -16.33
N LYS A 86 -13.63 -19.30 -15.74
CA LYS A 86 -14.43 -20.44 -15.31
C LYS A 86 -15.41 -20.04 -14.23
N VAL A 87 -16.57 -20.68 -14.20
CA VAL A 87 -17.56 -20.51 -13.12
C VAL A 87 -16.93 -20.87 -11.78
N GLY A 88 -17.22 -20.05 -10.75
CA GLY A 88 -16.71 -20.29 -9.40
C GLY A 88 -16.69 -19.06 -8.52
N SER A 89 -16.13 -19.20 -7.32
CA SER A 89 -15.89 -18.12 -6.38
C SER A 89 -14.46 -17.58 -6.54
N TYR A 90 -14.34 -16.25 -6.49
CA TYR A 90 -13.08 -15.54 -6.71
C TYR A 90 -12.84 -14.47 -5.67
N GLN A 91 -11.58 -14.11 -5.52
CA GLN A 91 -11.11 -12.93 -4.79
C GLN A 91 -10.35 -12.03 -5.77
N LEU A 92 -10.48 -10.72 -5.61
CA LEU A 92 -9.80 -9.73 -6.44
C LEU A 92 -9.01 -8.79 -5.53
N LYS A 93 -7.71 -8.66 -5.82
CA LYS A 93 -6.84 -7.65 -5.22
C LYS A 93 -6.41 -6.68 -6.30
N ALA A 94 -6.44 -5.39 -5.96
CA ALA A 94 -5.93 -4.32 -6.80
C ALA A 94 -4.93 -3.49 -5.99
N TYR A 95 -3.73 -3.28 -6.53
CA TYR A 95 -2.70 -2.52 -5.84
C TYR A 95 -1.79 -1.75 -6.79
N LEU A 96 -1.24 -0.65 -6.29
CA LEU A 96 -0.28 0.19 -7.01
C LEU A 96 0.83 0.63 -6.05
N GLY A 97 2.08 0.57 -6.54
CA GLY A 97 3.28 0.86 -5.76
C GLY A 97 3.80 -0.35 -5.00
N GLU A 98 4.85 -0.12 -4.26
CA GLU A 98 5.47 -1.10 -3.35
C GLU A 98 5.15 -0.71 -1.91
N ASN A 99 5.17 -1.68 -1.00
CA ASN A 99 4.88 -1.46 0.43
C ASN A 99 6.06 -1.88 1.32
N PRO A 100 7.24 -1.25 1.17
CA PRO A 100 8.38 -1.48 2.04
C PRO A 100 8.10 -0.98 3.46
N SER A 101 8.94 -1.36 4.42
CA SER A 101 8.82 -0.88 5.80
C SER A 101 8.94 0.64 5.88
N LEU A 102 9.81 1.22 5.04
CA LEU A 102 10.08 2.65 4.95
C LEU A 102 10.58 2.99 3.54
N ALA A 103 10.03 4.06 2.94
CA ALA A 103 10.54 4.63 1.69
C ALA A 103 10.15 6.11 1.59
N LEU A 104 10.86 6.89 0.75
CA LEU A 104 10.49 8.27 0.44
C LEU A 104 9.53 8.29 -0.75
N ASP A 105 8.50 9.15 -0.66
CA ASP A 105 7.50 9.42 -1.71
C ASP A 105 6.91 8.15 -2.37
N ALA A 106 6.66 7.12 -1.55
CA ALA A 106 6.20 5.82 -1.99
C ALA A 106 4.78 5.49 -1.48
N PRO A 107 3.73 6.16 -1.99
CA PRO A 107 2.37 5.80 -1.65
C PRO A 107 2.06 4.39 -2.16
N TYR A 108 1.44 3.57 -1.32
CA TYR A 108 0.95 2.25 -1.67
C TYR A 108 -0.57 2.24 -1.62
N TYR A 109 -1.19 1.97 -2.75
CA TYR A 109 -2.64 1.85 -2.87
C TYR A 109 -3.04 0.38 -2.84
N TYR A 110 -4.13 0.08 -2.16
CA TYR A 110 -4.65 -1.29 -2.06
C TYR A 110 -6.17 -1.29 -1.96
N GLY A 111 -6.79 -2.25 -2.63
CA GLY A 111 -8.19 -2.61 -2.52
C GLY A 111 -8.40 -4.10 -2.71
N GLU A 112 -9.43 -4.67 -2.09
CA GLU A 112 -9.74 -6.08 -2.16
C GLU A 112 -11.26 -6.30 -2.16
N VAL A 113 -11.72 -7.26 -2.95
CA VAL A 113 -13.09 -7.77 -2.93
C VAL A 113 -13.04 -9.28 -2.85
N GLN A 114 -13.77 -9.86 -1.91
CA GLN A 114 -13.92 -11.31 -1.71
C GLN A 114 -15.28 -11.78 -2.19
N ASP A 115 -15.45 -13.09 -2.28
CA ASP A 115 -16.73 -13.76 -2.61
C ASP A 115 -17.36 -13.33 -3.94
N ILE A 116 -16.53 -13.12 -4.97
CA ILE A 116 -16.97 -12.78 -6.31
C ILE A 116 -17.49 -14.04 -7.00
N ALA A 117 -18.79 -14.10 -7.26
CA ALA A 117 -19.40 -15.21 -8.00
C ALA A 117 -19.32 -14.95 -9.51
N ILE A 118 -18.61 -15.80 -10.24
CA ILE A 118 -18.67 -15.86 -11.70
C ILE A 118 -19.61 -16.99 -12.10
N GLU A 119 -20.72 -16.65 -12.78
CA GLU A 119 -21.77 -17.58 -13.16
C GLU A 119 -21.78 -17.83 -14.66
N LYS A 120 -22.29 -19.01 -15.06
CA LYS A 120 -22.37 -19.44 -16.47
C LYS A 120 -23.12 -18.43 -17.34
N GLY A 121 -22.45 -17.94 -18.37
CA GLY A 121 -23.05 -17.07 -19.38
C GLY A 121 -23.43 -15.68 -18.87
N LYS A 122 -23.05 -15.31 -17.64
CA LYS A 122 -23.29 -13.98 -17.09
C LYS A 122 -22.07 -13.10 -17.16
N ALA A 123 -22.29 -11.79 -17.32
CA ALA A 123 -21.28 -10.76 -17.13
C ALA A 123 -21.38 -10.24 -15.69
N THR A 124 -20.29 -10.38 -14.94
CA THR A 124 -20.16 -9.85 -13.57
C THR A 124 -19.32 -8.57 -13.62
N THR A 125 -19.78 -7.49 -12.99
CA THR A 125 -18.98 -6.29 -12.78
C THR A 125 -18.62 -6.18 -11.31
N VAL A 126 -17.32 -6.04 -11.02
CA VAL A 126 -16.80 -5.87 -9.67
C VAL A 126 -16.21 -4.49 -9.52
N THR A 127 -16.69 -3.76 -8.52
CA THR A 127 -16.13 -2.46 -8.13
C THR A 127 -15.18 -2.65 -6.95
N VAL A 128 -13.94 -2.21 -7.10
CA VAL A 128 -12.91 -2.28 -6.05
C VAL A 128 -12.60 -0.87 -5.57
N GLY A 129 -12.91 -0.60 -4.31
CA GLY A 129 -12.47 0.62 -3.62
C GLY A 129 -10.98 0.53 -3.28
N CYS A 130 -10.17 1.40 -3.86
CA CYS A 130 -8.74 1.47 -3.57
C CYS A 130 -8.44 2.69 -2.70
N LYS A 131 -7.59 2.51 -1.69
CA LYS A 131 -7.14 3.57 -0.78
C LYS A 131 -5.65 3.47 -0.53
N VAL A 132 -5.05 4.56 -0.02
CA VAL A 132 -3.67 4.51 0.48
C VAL A 132 -3.62 3.57 1.68
N ALA A 133 -2.83 2.51 1.58
CA ALA A 133 -2.75 1.43 2.57
C ALA A 133 -1.50 1.49 3.45
N ASN A 134 -0.55 2.38 3.13
CA ASN A 134 0.54 2.78 4.02
C ASN A 134 0.22 4.12 4.69
N ALA A 135 1.15 4.67 5.47
CA ALA A 135 1.03 5.97 6.12
C ALA A 135 2.20 6.85 5.74
N LEU A 136 2.09 8.15 5.94
CA LEU A 136 3.19 9.09 5.71
C LEU A 136 3.42 9.98 6.93
N ALA A 137 4.64 10.52 7.07
CA ALA A 137 4.92 11.64 7.96
C ALA A 137 5.32 12.88 7.19
N THR A 138 4.94 14.03 7.74
CA THR A 138 5.43 15.34 7.32
C THR A 138 6.06 16.04 8.51
N PHE A 139 7.07 16.86 8.27
CA PHE A 139 7.77 17.60 9.30
C PHE A 139 7.72 19.09 8.98
N GLU A 140 7.48 19.89 10.00
CA GLU A 140 7.45 21.35 9.94
C GLU A 140 8.29 21.93 11.08
N ILE A 141 9.19 22.85 10.77
CA ILE A 141 9.90 23.64 11.78
C ILE A 141 9.12 24.92 12.02
N VAL A 142 8.49 25.02 13.19
CA VAL A 142 7.56 26.15 13.49
C VAL A 142 8.29 27.48 13.68
N ASN A 143 9.52 27.45 14.22
CA ASN A 143 10.30 28.65 14.50
C ASN A 143 11.78 28.48 14.08
N GLN A 144 11.98 28.43 12.77
CA GLN A 144 13.25 28.21 12.09
C GLN A 144 14.39 29.04 12.69
N GLU A 145 14.17 30.35 12.92
CA GLU A 145 15.18 31.25 13.46
C GLU A 145 15.73 30.82 14.83
N VAL A 146 14.91 30.19 15.67
CA VAL A 146 15.34 29.69 16.99
C VAL A 146 16.18 28.44 16.82
N PHE A 147 15.79 27.56 15.88
CA PHE A 147 16.58 26.37 15.54
C PHE A 147 17.97 26.79 15.03
N ASP A 148 18.03 27.69 14.04
CA ASP A 148 19.27 28.13 13.38
C ASP A 148 20.26 28.84 14.35
N LYS A 149 19.74 29.48 15.39
CA LYS A 149 20.58 30.07 16.44
C LYS A 149 21.21 29.05 17.36
N ARG A 150 20.65 27.86 17.47
CA ARG A 150 21.08 26.82 18.42
C ARG A 150 21.66 25.58 17.78
N LEU A 151 21.17 25.22 16.60
CA LEU A 151 21.58 24.04 15.85
C LEU A 151 22.01 24.42 14.45
N LYS A 152 22.98 23.72 13.93
CA LYS A 152 23.36 23.70 12.52
C LYS A 152 23.34 22.25 12.02
N ASP A 153 23.20 22.09 10.70
CA ASP A 153 23.24 20.80 10.03
C ASP A 153 22.22 19.78 10.60
N TYR A 154 21.06 20.27 11.07
CA TYR A 154 20.07 19.42 11.71
C TYR A 154 19.12 18.77 10.71
N TYR A 155 18.67 17.59 11.07
CA TYR A 155 17.75 16.76 10.28
C TYR A 155 16.95 15.82 11.19
N VAL A 156 15.88 15.26 10.66
CA VAL A 156 15.13 14.17 11.30
C VAL A 156 15.55 12.86 10.65
N GLU A 157 16.07 11.93 11.44
CA GLU A 157 16.25 10.55 11.04
C GLU A 157 14.98 9.77 11.36
N VAL A 158 14.48 9.02 10.38
CA VAL A 158 13.27 8.19 10.50
C VAL A 158 13.67 6.75 10.24
N SER A 159 13.30 5.83 11.12
CA SER A 159 13.68 4.42 11.02
C SER A 159 12.48 3.50 11.20
N ALA A 160 12.34 2.51 10.32
CA ALA A 160 11.32 1.46 10.40
C ALA A 160 11.79 0.17 9.72
N GLY A 161 11.57 -0.98 10.35
CA GLY A 161 11.86 -2.29 9.77
C GLY A 161 13.33 -2.54 9.40
N GLY A 162 14.28 -1.84 10.07
CA GLY A 162 15.71 -1.93 9.78
C GLY A 162 16.21 -0.98 8.68
N GLU A 163 15.33 -0.20 8.08
CA GLU A 163 15.64 0.85 7.12
C GLU A 163 15.65 2.22 7.80
N ALA A 164 16.41 3.17 7.27
CA ALA A 164 16.43 4.55 7.75
C ALA A 164 16.48 5.53 6.58
N VAL A 165 15.78 6.65 6.72
CA VAL A 165 15.82 7.79 5.80
C VAL A 165 16.00 9.08 6.60
N THR A 166 16.49 10.13 5.96
CA THR A 166 16.63 11.46 6.56
C THR A 166 15.72 12.45 5.89
N TRP A 167 15.12 13.34 6.69
CA TRP A 167 14.40 14.51 6.24
C TRP A 167 15.09 15.76 6.75
N LYS A 168 15.33 16.73 5.86
CA LYS A 168 15.91 18.04 6.20
C LYS A 168 14.88 19.14 6.00
N PRO A 169 14.99 20.25 6.73
CA PRO A 169 14.14 21.41 6.50
C PRO A 169 14.23 21.87 5.05
N GLY A 170 13.06 21.99 4.41
CA GLY A 170 12.94 22.34 2.99
C GLY A 170 12.88 21.16 2.03
N ASP A 171 13.08 19.91 2.49
CA ASP A 171 12.85 18.74 1.65
C ASP A 171 11.37 18.63 1.27
N ALA A 172 11.11 18.42 -0.02
CA ALA A 172 9.77 18.19 -0.55
C ALA A 172 9.33 16.73 -0.43
N THR A 173 10.26 15.81 -0.14
CA THR A 173 10.01 14.38 -0.02
C THR A 173 9.49 14.00 1.36
N HIS A 174 8.63 12.99 1.40
CA HIS A 174 8.00 12.52 2.64
C HIS A 174 8.25 11.03 2.87
N PRO A 175 8.60 10.61 4.10
CA PRO A 175 8.70 9.19 4.43
C PRO A 175 7.32 8.54 4.52
N TYR A 176 7.19 7.40 3.85
CA TYR A 176 6.04 6.50 3.91
C TYR A 176 6.39 5.24 4.69
N PHE A 177 5.44 4.74 5.48
CA PHE A 177 5.62 3.59 6.36
C PHE A 177 4.58 2.51 6.11
N LYS A 178 5.01 1.26 6.14
CA LYS A 178 4.09 0.13 6.10
C LYS A 178 3.19 0.13 7.35
N ALA A 179 1.88 -0.05 7.15
CA ALA A 179 0.94 -0.19 8.26
C ALA A 179 1.26 -1.40 9.16
N GLY A 180 0.94 -1.27 10.45
CA GLY A 180 1.20 -2.29 11.48
C GLY A 180 2.63 -2.29 12.03
N GLY A 181 3.57 -1.58 11.39
CA GLY A 181 4.94 -1.46 11.86
C GLY A 181 5.12 -0.43 12.99
N ARG A 182 6.30 -0.44 13.60
CA ARG A 182 6.77 0.59 14.53
C ARG A 182 7.75 1.52 13.81
N VAL A 183 7.62 2.84 14.06
CA VAL A 183 8.52 3.86 13.51
C VAL A 183 9.15 4.62 14.66
N THR A 184 10.47 4.79 14.59
CA THR A 184 11.23 5.64 15.50
C THR A 184 11.81 6.83 14.76
N MET A 185 11.94 7.95 15.44
CA MET A 185 12.46 9.18 14.86
C MET A 185 13.39 9.86 15.84
N ALA A 186 14.41 10.53 15.32
CA ALA A 186 15.31 11.34 16.09
C ALA A 186 15.63 12.66 15.38
N LEU A 187 15.59 13.76 16.11
CA LEU A 187 16.15 15.02 15.67
C LEU A 187 17.67 14.99 15.96
N ILE A 188 18.47 15.12 14.94
CA ILE A 188 19.94 15.14 15.02
C ILE A 188 20.41 16.52 14.57
N GLY A 189 21.42 17.07 15.23
CA GLY A 189 21.97 18.36 14.86
C GLY A 189 23.20 18.73 15.66
N THR A 190 23.99 19.65 15.12
CA THR A 190 25.21 20.14 15.78
C THR A 190 24.90 21.42 16.55
N SER A 191 25.23 21.44 17.83
CA SER A 191 25.11 22.65 18.67
C SER A 191 25.99 23.78 18.12
N VAL A 192 25.41 24.94 17.89
CA VAL A 192 26.15 26.14 17.46
C VAL A 192 27.13 26.60 18.55
N GLU A 193 26.73 26.44 19.83
CA GLU A 193 27.55 26.88 20.98
C GLU A 193 28.79 25.99 21.20
N THR A 194 28.62 24.68 21.11
CA THR A 194 29.67 23.71 21.46
C THR A 194 30.36 23.08 20.28
N GLY A 195 29.74 23.12 19.09
CA GLY A 195 30.17 22.39 17.90
C GLY A 195 30.02 20.87 18.01
N GLN A 196 29.32 20.36 19.03
CA GLN A 196 29.11 18.93 19.24
C GLN A 196 27.77 18.51 18.65
N GLU A 197 27.72 17.33 18.04
CA GLU A 197 26.49 16.71 17.58
C GLU A 197 25.68 16.16 18.76
N GLY A 198 24.39 16.35 18.71
CA GLY A 198 23.41 15.80 19.64
C GLY A 198 22.29 15.08 18.90
N SER A 199 21.67 14.14 19.57
CA SER A 199 20.50 13.43 19.09
C SER A 199 19.37 13.47 20.12
N TYR A 200 18.18 13.82 19.69
CA TYR A 200 16.98 13.82 20.51
C TYR A 200 15.93 12.87 19.94
N ALA A 201 15.60 11.82 20.70
CA ALA A 201 14.55 10.89 20.32
C ALA A 201 13.17 11.55 20.37
N LEU A 202 12.48 11.54 19.25
CA LEU A 202 11.10 11.97 19.15
C LEU A 202 10.17 10.82 19.56
N ASN A 203 8.90 11.13 19.88
CA ASN A 203 7.93 10.11 20.20
C ASN A 203 7.75 9.13 19.03
N PRO A 204 7.92 7.83 19.26
CA PRO A 204 7.74 6.82 18.23
C PRO A 204 6.26 6.67 17.87
N ILE A 205 6.00 6.20 16.64
CA ILE A 205 4.71 5.64 16.27
C ILE A 205 4.78 4.15 16.62
N GLU A 206 4.14 3.73 17.69
CA GLU A 206 4.18 2.33 18.17
C GLU A 206 3.51 1.37 17.19
N THR A 207 2.41 1.82 16.56
CA THR A 207 1.71 1.06 15.53
C THR A 207 1.21 1.99 14.44
N VAL A 208 1.79 1.89 13.27
CA VAL A 208 1.40 2.66 12.09
C VAL A 208 0.00 2.27 11.64
N LYS A 209 -0.89 3.24 11.48
CA LYS A 209 -2.24 3.04 10.94
C LYS A 209 -2.25 3.32 9.44
N ALA A 210 -2.88 2.45 8.66
CA ALA A 210 -3.06 2.63 7.22
C ALA A 210 -3.83 3.92 6.90
N GLY A 211 -3.42 4.63 5.84
CA GLY A 211 -4.08 5.84 5.37
C GLY A 211 -3.97 7.05 6.30
N VAL A 212 -3.04 7.02 7.26
CA VAL A 212 -2.84 8.12 8.22
C VAL A 212 -1.67 8.99 7.80
N LYS A 213 -1.86 10.31 7.89
CA LYS A 213 -0.80 11.31 7.79
C LYS A 213 -0.44 11.78 9.20
N TYR A 214 0.83 11.60 9.56
CA TYR A 214 1.40 12.04 10.83
C TYR A 214 2.13 13.38 10.61
N ASN A 215 1.61 14.47 11.18
CA ASN A 215 2.20 15.80 11.06
C ASN A 215 3.04 16.10 12.31
N TYR A 216 4.35 16.20 12.15
CA TYR A 216 5.29 16.55 13.20
C TYR A 216 5.61 18.03 13.13
N LYS A 217 5.21 18.79 14.15
CA LYS A 217 5.57 20.19 14.30
C LYS A 217 6.67 20.34 15.35
N LEU A 218 7.86 20.62 14.87
CA LEU A 218 9.05 20.79 15.71
C LEU A 218 9.18 22.27 16.09
N SER A 219 9.13 22.56 17.37
CA SER A 219 9.35 23.92 17.89
C SER A 219 10.42 23.92 18.98
N MET A 220 11.22 24.97 19.02
CA MET A 220 12.21 25.21 20.05
C MET A 220 11.89 26.52 20.76
N LYS A 221 11.67 26.48 22.08
CA LYS A 221 11.52 27.69 22.90
C LYS A 221 12.89 28.12 23.42
N ALA A 222 13.01 29.39 23.86
CA ALA A 222 14.26 29.95 24.35
C ALA A 222 14.89 29.13 25.50
N SER A 223 14.08 28.36 26.24
CA SER A 223 14.51 27.48 27.33
C SER A 223 14.21 26.00 27.10
N ASN A 224 13.30 25.64 26.17
CA ASN A 224 12.86 24.26 25.94
C ASN A 224 12.52 24.01 24.48
N VAL A 225 12.78 22.81 23.98
CA VAL A 225 12.22 22.33 22.71
C VAL A 225 10.86 21.71 23.00
N SER A 226 9.82 22.12 22.30
CA SER A 226 8.52 21.47 22.34
C SER A 226 8.24 20.81 20.99
N LEU A 227 7.77 19.58 21.04
CA LEU A 227 7.29 18.85 19.87
C LEU A 227 5.76 18.78 19.96
N GLU A 228 5.11 19.31 18.96
CA GLU A 228 3.70 19.09 18.73
C GLU A 228 3.53 18.11 17.59
N VAL A 229 2.95 16.95 17.88
CA VAL A 229 2.62 15.95 16.87
C VAL A 229 1.12 15.99 16.67
N THR A 230 0.70 16.38 15.47
CA THR A 230 -0.69 16.31 15.06
C THR A 230 -0.84 15.17 14.07
N THR A 231 -1.68 14.20 14.38
CA THR A 231 -2.07 13.17 13.42
C THR A 231 -3.39 13.56 12.79
N GLU A 232 -3.41 13.67 11.47
CA GLU A 232 -4.64 13.79 10.70
C GLU A 232 -5.07 12.40 10.28
N THR A 233 -6.15 11.92 10.88
CA THR A 233 -6.83 10.72 10.41
C THR A 233 -7.96 11.12 9.47
N GLN A 234 -8.46 10.20 8.67
CA GLN A 234 -9.66 10.43 7.86
C GLN A 234 -10.88 10.85 8.70
N GLN A 235 -10.81 10.76 10.02
CA GLN A 235 -11.92 11.01 10.92
C GLN A 235 -11.68 12.13 11.95
N GLU A 236 -10.46 12.33 12.49
CA GLU A 236 -10.14 13.46 13.39
C GLU A 236 -8.62 13.62 13.60
N PRO A 237 -8.08 14.84 13.81
CA PRO A 237 -6.67 15.06 14.14
C PRO A 237 -6.37 14.62 15.57
N ILE A 238 -5.33 13.82 15.75
CA ILE A 238 -4.79 13.49 17.08
C ILE A 238 -3.56 14.37 17.31
N THR A 239 -3.62 15.23 18.32
CA THR A 239 -2.49 16.11 18.70
C THR A 239 -1.73 15.51 19.88
N ILE A 240 -0.45 15.28 19.73
CA ILE A 240 0.47 14.88 20.79
C ILE A 240 1.44 16.05 21.04
N ASN A 241 1.39 16.62 22.24
CA ASN A 241 2.28 17.71 22.65
C ASN A 241 3.41 17.18 23.51
N GLU A 242 4.66 17.43 23.12
CA GLU A 242 5.85 17.14 23.91
C GLU A 242 6.69 18.37 24.18
N THR A 243 7.21 18.48 25.40
CA THR A 243 8.18 19.50 25.79
C THR A 243 9.53 18.86 25.98
N VAL A 244 10.50 19.28 25.20
CA VAL A 244 11.88 18.79 25.23
C VAL A 244 12.72 19.68 26.13
N PRO A 245 13.42 19.14 27.14
CA PRO A 245 14.24 19.95 28.04
C PRO A 245 15.55 20.41 27.38
N ASP A 246 16.03 21.59 27.73
CA ASP A 246 17.32 22.15 27.28
C ASP A 246 18.54 21.24 27.59
N SER A 247 18.37 20.27 28.48
CA SER A 247 19.44 19.39 28.97
C SER A 247 19.99 18.42 27.93
N TRP A 248 19.29 18.23 26.78
CA TRP A 248 19.77 17.35 25.72
C TRP A 248 20.82 17.99 24.82
N LEU A 249 20.85 19.33 24.75
CA LEU A 249 21.90 20.04 24.03
C LEU A 249 23.23 19.91 24.78
N PRO A 250 24.29 19.48 24.11
CA PRO A 250 25.60 19.41 24.73
C PRO A 250 25.99 20.80 25.32
N LYS A 251 26.16 20.87 26.61
CA LYS A 251 26.59 22.11 27.30
C LYS A 251 28.08 22.33 27.13
N ALA A 252 28.47 23.60 26.92
CA ALA A 252 29.90 23.95 26.95
C ALA A 252 30.51 23.48 28.26
N LYS A 253 31.67 22.76 28.20
CA LYS A 253 32.41 22.44 29.40
C LYS A 253 32.94 23.73 30.00
N VAL A 254 32.42 24.13 31.17
CA VAL A 254 33.00 25.20 31.94
C VAL A 254 34.31 24.65 32.52
N PHE A 255 35.44 25.05 31.94
CA PHE A 255 36.75 24.79 32.54
C PHE A 255 36.90 25.75 33.71
N SER A 256 36.83 25.23 34.92
CA SER A 256 37.18 25.94 36.15
C SER A 256 38.70 25.85 36.39
#